data_33045df4a256892453bc40fe67e56e26
#
_entry.id   33045df4a256892453bc40fe67e56e26
#
_cell.length_a   1.000
_cell.length_b   1.000
_cell.length_c   1.000
_cell.angle_alpha   90.00
_cell.angle_beta   90.00
_cell.angle_gamma   90.00
#
_symmetry.space_group_name_H-M   'P 1'
#
loop_
_entity.id
_entity.type
_entity.pdbx_description
1 polymer ?
#
loop_
_entity_poly.entity_id
_entity_poly.type
_entity_poly.pdbx_seq_one_letter_code
_entity_poly.pdbx_strand_id
1 'polypeptide(L)'
;MSFLFLEIMIFGAEENTLRLGVKTKPAIHDDLGIIPLFSWYHESFDKEVDITGVRIPPLEMACKDFHACKWPKGLSIRDQSLALLFDAYNEEIKDHVNEIRSKCEHIITFSHFVPRQELCPEKRMLFYPNLPKVIGSDLLENRIRKIHGKEGNPKACHVFGHTHFCWDAVVDGIRYVQVPLAYPRERKRRMNGGERWLPFCVFSDGKFGDKHSPCYWSDYYAVNPRTPHNMELAPWVSPFYKYRIQR
;
A
#
# COMPACT_ATOMS: atom_id res chain seq x y z
N MET A 1 -27.20 8.61 -0.34
CA MET A 1 -26.82 7.48 0.53
C MET A 1 -26.15 8.08 1.75
N SER A 2 -26.57 7.70 2.93
CA SER A 2 -26.08 8.30 4.18
C SER A 2 -24.82 7.58 4.67
N PHE A 3 -24.04 8.21 5.55
CA PHE A 3 -22.94 7.59 6.30
C PHE A 3 -23.36 6.25 6.90
N LEU A 4 -24.59 6.15 7.40
CA LEU A 4 -25.18 4.92 7.93
C LEU A 4 -25.13 3.73 6.94
N PHE A 5 -25.28 3.98 5.64
CA PHE A 5 -25.20 2.89 4.64
C PHE A 5 -23.77 2.40 4.43
N LEU A 6 -22.77 3.27 4.49
CA LEU A 6 -21.36 2.89 4.42
C LEU A 6 -20.96 2.07 5.66
N GLU A 7 -21.38 2.52 6.86
CA GLU A 7 -21.19 1.76 8.10
C GLU A 7 -21.82 0.36 8.00
N ILE A 8 -23.08 0.25 7.57
CA ILE A 8 -23.76 -1.05 7.38
C ILE A 8 -22.98 -1.94 6.41
N MET A 9 -22.43 -1.41 5.34
CA MET A 9 -21.62 -2.18 4.38
C MET A 9 -20.30 -2.68 5.00
N ILE A 10 -19.63 -1.86 5.79
CA ILE A 10 -18.40 -2.24 6.51
C ILE A 10 -18.72 -3.30 7.57
N PHE A 11 -19.70 -3.05 8.42
CA PHE A 11 -20.11 -3.99 9.50
C PHE A 11 -20.68 -5.30 8.93
N GLY A 12 -21.44 -5.25 7.85
CA GLY A 12 -21.95 -6.46 7.19
C GLY A 12 -20.83 -7.32 6.59
N ALA A 13 -19.76 -6.71 6.08
CA ALA A 13 -18.55 -7.42 5.65
C ALA A 13 -17.81 -8.04 6.85
N GLU A 14 -17.70 -7.33 7.98
CA GLU A 14 -17.11 -7.87 9.21
C GLU A 14 -17.85 -9.08 9.73
N GLU A 15 -19.18 -9.08 9.80
CA GLU A 15 -19.98 -10.20 10.28
C GLU A 15 -19.76 -11.46 9.44
N ASN A 16 -19.74 -11.32 8.11
CA ASN A 16 -19.47 -12.44 7.21
C ASN A 16 -18.04 -12.98 7.35
N THR A 17 -17.04 -12.13 7.53
CA THR A 17 -15.64 -12.54 7.73
C THR A 17 -15.45 -13.25 9.07
N LEU A 18 -16.10 -12.80 10.13
CA LEU A 18 -16.09 -13.44 11.44
C LEU A 18 -16.67 -14.86 11.38
N ARG A 19 -17.75 -15.08 10.62
CA ARG A 19 -18.31 -16.44 10.39
C ARG A 19 -17.32 -17.38 9.71
N LEU A 20 -16.40 -16.85 8.90
CA LEU A 20 -15.35 -17.63 8.24
C LEU A 20 -14.07 -17.74 9.08
N GLY A 21 -14.07 -17.25 10.32
CA GLY A 21 -12.92 -17.29 11.21
C GLY A 21 -11.84 -16.23 10.89
N VAL A 22 -12.13 -15.29 9.99
CA VAL A 22 -11.21 -14.19 9.64
C VAL A 22 -11.33 -13.07 10.68
N LYS A 23 -10.22 -12.67 11.28
CA LYS A 23 -10.18 -11.56 12.23
C LYS A 23 -9.96 -10.25 11.48
N THR A 24 -10.83 -9.28 11.77
CA THR A 24 -10.82 -7.91 11.17
C THR A 24 -10.37 -6.85 12.17
N LYS A 25 -10.16 -7.24 13.43
CA LYS A 25 -9.74 -6.34 14.53
C LYS A 25 -8.34 -6.69 15.00
N PRO A 26 -7.65 -5.75 15.68
CA PRO A 26 -6.36 -6.02 16.31
C PRO A 26 -6.40 -7.29 17.17
N ALA A 27 -5.34 -8.09 17.11
CA ALA A 27 -5.25 -9.36 17.82
C ALA A 27 -3.84 -9.61 18.35
N ILE A 28 -3.75 -10.39 19.43
CA ILE A 28 -2.50 -10.85 20.03
C ILE A 28 -2.38 -12.35 19.78
N HIS A 29 -1.22 -12.80 19.34
CA HIS A 29 -0.82 -14.19 19.24
C HIS A 29 0.54 -14.34 19.94
N ASP A 30 0.53 -14.91 21.14
CA ASP A 30 1.68 -14.98 22.04
C ASP A 30 2.23 -13.58 22.33
N ASP A 31 3.43 -13.23 21.88
CA ASP A 31 4.07 -11.92 21.99
C ASP A 31 3.98 -11.06 20.71
N LEU A 32 3.24 -11.55 19.70
CA LEU A 32 3.02 -10.87 18.43
C LEU A 32 1.68 -10.14 18.40
N GLY A 33 1.74 -8.81 18.23
CA GLY A 33 0.59 -7.99 17.91
C GLY A 33 0.33 -7.91 16.41
N ILE A 34 -0.90 -8.15 15.97
CA ILE A 34 -1.32 -8.01 14.57
C ILE A 34 -2.41 -6.95 14.49
N ILE A 35 -2.16 -5.87 13.74
CA ILE A 35 -3.02 -4.69 13.68
C ILE A 35 -3.41 -4.40 12.23
N PRO A 36 -4.66 -4.69 11.81
CA PRO A 36 -5.20 -4.23 10.54
C PRO A 36 -5.42 -2.72 10.57
N LEU A 37 -5.12 -2.02 9.47
CA LEU A 37 -5.34 -0.60 9.32
C LEU A 37 -6.24 -0.33 8.12
N PHE A 38 -7.29 0.45 8.36
CA PHE A 38 -8.09 1.02 7.29
C PHE A 38 -7.27 2.07 6.53
N SER A 39 -7.45 2.12 5.23
CA SER A 39 -6.75 3.09 4.39
C SER A 39 -7.51 3.38 3.10
N TRP A 40 -7.32 4.57 2.57
CA TRP A 40 -7.73 4.96 1.22
C TRP A 40 -6.68 5.93 0.67
N TYR A 41 -6.60 6.03 -0.66
CA TYR A 41 -5.66 6.93 -1.32
C TYR A 41 -6.25 8.33 -1.54
N HIS A 42 -5.38 9.28 -1.89
CA HIS A 42 -5.73 10.60 -2.39
C HIS A 42 -4.72 11.09 -3.44
N GLU A 43 -5.17 11.91 -4.40
CA GLU A 43 -4.30 12.32 -5.51
C GLU A 43 -3.05 13.08 -5.07
N SER A 44 -3.14 13.88 -4.01
CA SER A 44 -2.03 14.67 -3.47
C SER A 44 -0.98 13.85 -2.69
N PHE A 45 -1.16 12.53 -2.59
CA PHE A 45 -0.11 11.61 -2.14
C PHE A 45 1.07 11.58 -3.11
N ASP A 46 0.80 11.73 -4.40
CA ASP A 46 1.82 11.84 -5.45
C ASP A 46 2.59 13.17 -5.34
N LYS A 47 3.88 13.08 -5.03
CA LYS A 47 4.79 14.23 -4.88
C LYS A 47 5.78 14.34 -6.06
N GLU A 48 5.77 13.38 -6.98
CA GLU A 48 6.67 13.39 -8.12
C GLU A 48 6.16 14.29 -9.24
N VAL A 49 7.08 14.82 -10.04
CA VAL A 49 6.75 15.65 -11.20
C VAL A 49 5.94 14.85 -12.23
N ASP A 50 4.90 15.46 -12.79
CA ASP A 50 4.09 14.80 -13.81
C ASP A 50 4.89 14.56 -15.10
N ILE A 51 4.74 13.39 -15.69
CA ILE A 51 5.31 13.07 -17.00
C ILE A 51 4.58 13.88 -18.05
N THR A 52 5.32 14.64 -18.84
CA THR A 52 4.81 15.48 -19.94
C THR A 52 5.28 14.98 -21.30
N GLY A 53 4.73 15.55 -22.39
CA GLY A 53 5.10 15.20 -23.78
C GLY A 53 4.54 13.87 -24.27
N VAL A 54 3.73 13.18 -23.47
CA VAL A 54 3.01 11.94 -23.86
C VAL A 54 1.55 11.99 -23.40
N ARG A 55 0.67 11.29 -24.11
CA ARG A 55 -0.75 11.21 -23.73
C ARG A 55 -0.97 10.08 -22.72
N ILE A 56 -1.09 10.44 -21.43
CA ILE A 56 -1.45 9.50 -20.37
C ILE A 56 -2.98 9.51 -20.20
N PRO A 57 -3.64 8.34 -20.16
CA PRO A 57 -5.08 8.27 -19.88
C PRO A 57 -5.41 8.92 -18.53
N PRO A 58 -6.55 9.64 -18.41
CA PRO A 58 -6.97 10.17 -17.11
C PRO A 58 -7.35 9.05 -16.12
N LEU A 59 -7.37 9.39 -14.84
CA LEU A 59 -7.61 8.42 -13.75
C LEU A 59 -8.95 7.71 -13.92
N GLU A 60 -9.99 8.42 -14.35
CA GLU A 60 -11.33 7.88 -14.56
C GLU A 60 -11.36 6.75 -15.59
N MET A 61 -10.48 6.79 -16.56
CA MET A 61 -10.38 5.73 -17.58
C MET A 61 -9.52 4.55 -17.13
N ALA A 62 -8.56 4.79 -16.26
CA ALA A 62 -7.55 3.82 -15.88
C ALA A 62 -7.86 3.09 -14.56
N CYS A 63 -8.53 3.77 -13.63
CA CYS A 63 -8.81 3.24 -12.30
C CYS A 63 -10.28 2.86 -12.15
N LYS A 64 -10.55 1.60 -11.84
CA LYS A 64 -11.91 1.07 -11.69
C LYS A 64 -12.68 1.68 -10.53
N ASP A 65 -12.00 2.17 -9.49
CA ASP A 65 -12.63 2.72 -8.29
C ASP A 65 -13.52 3.93 -8.61
N PHE A 66 -13.16 4.71 -9.64
CA PHE A 66 -13.98 5.83 -10.11
C PHE A 66 -15.36 5.40 -10.64
N HIS A 67 -15.53 4.16 -11.02
CA HIS A 67 -16.79 3.60 -11.54
C HIS A 67 -17.46 2.62 -10.59
N ALA A 68 -16.67 1.84 -9.87
CA ALA A 68 -17.16 0.77 -9.01
C ALA A 68 -17.55 1.30 -7.62
N CYS A 69 -16.85 2.30 -7.08
CA CYS A 69 -17.12 2.83 -5.76
C CYS A 69 -18.10 4.00 -5.81
N LYS A 70 -19.07 3.98 -4.89
CA LYS A 70 -20.05 5.07 -4.70
C LYS A 70 -19.95 5.57 -3.27
N TRP A 71 -19.61 6.84 -3.13
CA TRP A 71 -19.38 7.46 -1.83
C TRP A 71 -20.53 8.37 -1.41
N PRO A 72 -20.77 8.53 -0.11
CA PRO A 72 -21.71 9.52 0.41
C PRO A 72 -21.37 10.94 -0.07
N LYS A 73 -22.40 11.82 -0.08
CA LYS A 73 -22.21 13.23 -0.43
C LYS A 73 -21.18 13.87 0.51
N GLY A 74 -20.24 14.62 -0.06
CA GLY A 74 -19.17 15.29 0.67
C GLY A 74 -17.86 14.49 0.76
N LEU A 75 -17.84 13.23 0.27
CA LEU A 75 -16.63 12.44 0.14
C LEU A 75 -16.20 12.34 -1.32
N SER A 76 -14.90 12.45 -1.58
CA SER A 76 -14.34 12.41 -2.92
C SER A 76 -13.13 11.48 -2.99
N ILE A 77 -13.02 10.73 -4.09
CA ILE A 77 -11.88 9.90 -4.42
C ILE A 77 -10.66 10.74 -4.84
N ARG A 78 -10.84 12.03 -5.12
CA ARG A 78 -9.80 12.93 -5.62
C ARG A 78 -9.07 13.70 -4.53
N ASP A 79 -9.74 13.93 -3.40
CA ASP A 79 -9.19 14.66 -2.27
C ASP A 79 -8.91 13.74 -1.08
N GLN A 80 -8.53 14.32 0.05
CA GLN A 80 -8.18 13.57 1.27
C GLN A 80 -9.40 13.09 2.07
N SER A 81 -10.63 13.41 1.68
CA SER A 81 -11.81 13.16 2.51
C SER A 81 -12.02 11.67 2.83
N LEU A 82 -11.77 10.78 1.86
CA LEU A 82 -11.84 9.34 2.10
C LEU A 82 -10.68 8.85 2.97
N ALA A 83 -9.47 9.32 2.72
CA ALA A 83 -8.32 8.95 3.54
C ALA A 83 -8.50 9.39 5.00
N LEU A 84 -9.07 10.58 5.24
CA LEU A 84 -9.42 11.08 6.57
C LEU A 84 -10.53 10.23 7.23
N LEU A 85 -11.55 9.83 6.48
CA LEU A 85 -12.60 8.96 7.00
C LEU A 85 -12.03 7.61 7.45
N PHE A 86 -11.20 6.98 6.63
CA PHE A 86 -10.59 5.70 6.97
C PHE A 86 -9.58 5.82 8.13
N ASP A 87 -8.86 6.96 8.24
CA ASP A 87 -8.01 7.21 9.40
C ASP A 87 -8.83 7.44 10.69
N ALA A 88 -10.03 8.02 10.60
CA ALA A 88 -10.93 8.13 11.75
C ALA A 88 -11.34 6.75 12.29
N TYR A 89 -11.62 5.77 11.41
CA TYR A 89 -11.87 4.38 11.85
C TYR A 89 -10.66 3.75 12.56
N ASN A 90 -9.44 4.09 12.14
CA ASN A 90 -8.25 3.66 12.87
C ASN A 90 -8.13 4.31 14.27
N GLU A 91 -8.69 5.51 14.47
CA GLU A 91 -8.71 6.14 15.78
C GLU A 91 -9.64 5.41 16.75
N GLU A 92 -10.73 4.81 16.27
CA GLU A 92 -11.68 4.06 17.10
C GLU A 92 -11.05 2.82 17.75
N ILE A 93 -10.04 2.23 17.14
CA ILE A 93 -9.33 1.05 17.67
C ILE A 93 -8.10 1.38 18.50
N LYS A 94 -7.84 2.67 18.80
CA LYS A 94 -6.60 3.11 19.47
C LYS A 94 -6.34 2.45 20.82
N ASP A 95 -7.39 2.17 21.60
CA ASP A 95 -7.24 1.57 22.93
C ASP A 95 -6.75 0.10 22.80
N HIS A 96 -7.27 -0.67 21.85
CA HIS A 96 -6.74 -1.99 21.51
C HIS A 96 -5.30 -1.92 21.01
N VAL A 97 -4.97 -0.93 20.18
CA VAL A 97 -3.60 -0.71 19.70
C VAL A 97 -2.65 -0.41 20.87
N ASN A 98 -3.06 0.43 21.83
CA ASN A 98 -2.26 0.75 23.00
C ASN A 98 -2.08 -0.47 23.89
N GLU A 99 -3.11 -1.29 24.05
CA GLU A 99 -3.03 -2.56 24.77
C GLU A 99 -1.98 -3.50 24.13
N ILE A 100 -2.04 -3.69 22.82
CA ILE A 100 -1.08 -4.51 22.06
C ILE A 100 0.33 -3.98 22.24
N ARG A 101 0.53 -2.66 22.10
CA ARG A 101 1.85 -2.02 22.27
C ARG A 101 2.44 -2.23 23.67
N SER A 102 1.60 -2.38 24.68
CA SER A 102 2.05 -2.62 26.06
C SER A 102 2.37 -4.09 26.36
N LYS A 103 1.79 -5.02 25.59
CA LYS A 103 1.88 -6.46 25.86
C LYS A 103 2.79 -7.21 24.88
N CYS A 104 2.95 -6.71 23.66
CA CYS A 104 3.65 -7.40 22.59
C CYS A 104 5.01 -6.76 22.31
N GLU A 105 6.03 -7.58 22.21
CA GLU A 105 7.37 -7.16 21.81
C GLU A 105 7.47 -6.93 20.30
N HIS A 106 6.72 -7.71 19.52
CA HIS A 106 6.70 -7.67 18.07
C HIS A 106 5.34 -7.19 17.56
N ILE A 107 5.33 -6.32 16.57
CA ILE A 107 4.08 -5.80 15.99
C ILE A 107 4.14 -5.84 14.46
N ILE A 108 3.12 -6.47 13.86
CA ILE A 108 2.83 -6.39 12.43
C ILE A 108 1.61 -5.51 12.24
N THR A 109 1.76 -4.41 11.52
CA THR A 109 0.63 -3.69 10.94
C THR A 109 0.44 -4.09 9.49
N PHE A 110 -0.79 -4.04 8.98
CA PHE A 110 -1.02 -4.26 7.57
C PHE A 110 -2.16 -3.40 7.04
N SER A 111 -2.06 -3.03 5.77
CA SER A 111 -3.07 -2.26 5.04
C SER A 111 -3.16 -2.71 3.58
N HIS A 112 -4.19 -2.26 2.85
CA HIS A 112 -4.24 -2.49 1.41
C HIS A 112 -3.38 -1.49 0.63
N PHE A 113 -3.49 -0.20 0.95
CA PHE A 113 -2.81 0.87 0.20
C PHE A 113 -1.38 1.11 0.67
N VAL A 114 -0.63 1.84 -0.16
CA VAL A 114 0.79 2.13 0.04
C VAL A 114 0.96 3.27 1.06
N PRO A 115 1.76 3.08 2.12
CA PRO A 115 1.93 4.13 3.12
C PRO A 115 2.92 5.24 2.70
N ARG A 116 3.87 4.93 1.83
CA ARG A 116 4.94 5.85 1.42
C ARG A 116 5.16 5.79 -0.08
N GLN A 117 5.30 6.93 -0.74
CA GLN A 117 5.49 6.97 -2.20
C GLN A 117 6.77 6.26 -2.65
N GLU A 118 7.84 6.28 -1.86
CA GLU A 118 9.08 5.59 -2.18
C GLU A 118 8.97 4.05 -2.22
N LEU A 119 7.87 3.48 -1.71
CA LEU A 119 7.55 2.05 -1.83
C LEU A 119 6.82 1.71 -3.15
N CYS A 120 6.80 2.63 -4.08
CA CYS A 120 6.33 2.47 -5.44
C CYS A 120 7.43 2.93 -6.40
N PRO A 121 7.62 2.29 -7.56
CA PRO A 121 8.55 2.80 -8.55
C PRO A 121 8.20 4.21 -9.00
N GLU A 122 9.22 4.98 -9.40
CA GLU A 122 9.04 6.33 -9.94
C GLU A 122 8.11 6.33 -11.17
N LYS A 123 7.38 7.41 -11.36
CA LYS A 123 6.41 7.58 -12.47
C LYS A 123 6.97 7.19 -13.84
N ARG A 124 8.22 7.57 -14.12
CA ARG A 124 8.89 7.25 -15.38
C ARG A 124 9.14 5.76 -15.62
N MET A 125 9.13 4.94 -14.55
CA MET A 125 9.31 3.49 -14.60
C MET A 125 8.00 2.72 -14.82
N LEU A 126 6.85 3.39 -14.71
CA LEU A 126 5.52 2.79 -14.71
C LEU A 126 4.88 2.82 -16.09
N PHE A 127 4.23 1.72 -16.50
CA PHE A 127 3.39 1.69 -17.70
C PHE A 127 2.16 2.62 -17.60
N TYR A 128 1.78 3.00 -16.39
CA TYR A 128 0.80 4.03 -16.11
C TYR A 128 1.42 5.06 -15.14
N PRO A 129 2.03 6.15 -15.66
CA PRO A 129 2.74 7.14 -14.84
C PRO A 129 1.89 7.85 -13.79
N ASN A 130 0.56 7.92 -13.96
CA ASN A 130 -0.35 8.51 -12.98
C ASN A 130 -0.76 7.53 -11.85
N LEU A 131 -0.22 6.30 -11.83
CA LEU A 131 -0.51 5.33 -10.77
C LEU A 131 -0.29 5.88 -9.35
N PRO A 132 0.78 6.64 -9.03
CA PRO A 132 1.00 7.17 -7.69
C PRO A 132 -0.12 8.05 -7.13
N LYS A 133 -0.97 8.62 -7.99
CA LYS A 133 -2.13 9.42 -7.58
C LYS A 133 -3.28 8.62 -6.95
N VAL A 134 -3.23 7.29 -7.07
CA VAL A 134 -4.33 6.39 -6.62
C VAL A 134 -3.83 5.22 -5.79
N ILE A 135 -2.68 5.33 -5.12
CA ILE A 135 -2.10 4.16 -4.42
C ILE A 135 -1.99 4.32 -2.91
N GLY A 136 -2.00 5.53 -2.36
CA GLY A 136 -1.63 5.66 -0.96
C GLY A 136 -1.99 6.97 -0.29
N SER A 137 -1.57 7.09 0.96
CA SER A 137 -1.89 8.24 1.81
C SER A 137 -0.81 8.50 2.86
N ASP A 138 -0.42 9.76 3.02
CA ASP A 138 0.45 10.23 4.10
C ASP A 138 -0.19 10.01 5.49
N LEU A 139 -1.54 9.97 5.57
CA LEU A 139 -2.26 9.69 6.81
C LEU A 139 -2.00 8.26 7.30
N LEU A 140 -1.93 7.31 6.36
CA LEU A 140 -1.60 5.92 6.67
C LEU A 140 -0.18 5.81 7.25
N GLU A 141 0.81 6.45 6.63
CA GLU A 141 2.18 6.48 7.17
C GLU A 141 2.23 7.11 8.56
N ASN A 142 1.52 8.23 8.76
CA ASN A 142 1.44 8.87 10.07
C ASN A 142 0.84 7.93 11.13
N ARG A 143 -0.16 7.12 10.76
CA ARG A 143 -0.77 6.11 11.64
C ARG A 143 0.22 5.01 11.99
N ILE A 144 0.94 4.49 11.02
CA ILE A 144 1.99 3.48 11.21
C ILE A 144 3.07 4.00 12.18
N ARG A 145 3.52 5.26 11.99
CA ARG A 145 4.50 5.89 12.88
C ARG A 145 3.99 6.12 14.29
N LYS A 146 2.71 6.41 14.47
CA LYS A 146 2.10 6.48 15.81
C LYS A 146 2.16 5.13 16.53
N ILE A 147 2.01 4.02 15.81
CA ILE A 147 2.02 2.67 16.37
C ILE A 147 3.45 2.20 16.67
N HIS A 148 4.35 2.32 15.71
CA HIS A 148 5.70 1.76 15.80
C HIS A 148 6.75 2.71 16.39
N GLY A 149 6.42 4.00 16.54
CA GLY A 149 7.33 5.06 16.97
C GLY A 149 7.93 5.84 15.80
N LYS A 150 8.30 7.10 16.05
CA LYS A 150 8.83 8.00 15.02
C LYS A 150 10.18 7.56 14.48
N GLU A 151 11.05 7.08 15.35
CA GLU A 151 12.40 6.59 15.02
C GLU A 151 12.39 5.19 14.40
N GLY A 152 11.20 4.57 14.30
CA GLY A 152 11.05 3.19 13.90
C GLY A 152 11.40 2.19 15.02
N ASN A 153 11.26 0.91 14.71
CA ASN A 153 11.55 -0.18 15.64
C ASN A 153 11.97 -1.41 14.81
N PRO A 154 13.12 -2.03 15.05
CA PRO A 154 13.55 -3.23 14.32
C PRO A 154 12.61 -4.44 14.53
N LYS A 155 11.73 -4.38 15.54
CA LYS A 155 10.66 -5.34 15.80
C LYS A 155 9.31 -4.95 15.21
N ALA A 156 9.31 -4.04 14.22
CA ALA A 156 8.16 -3.53 13.52
C ALA A 156 8.18 -3.93 12.05
N CYS A 157 7.04 -4.41 11.56
CA CYS A 157 6.83 -4.70 10.15
C CYS A 157 5.48 -4.16 9.69
N HIS A 158 5.47 -3.52 8.54
CA HIS A 158 4.22 -3.15 7.85
C HIS A 158 4.09 -3.90 6.54
N VAL A 159 2.98 -4.64 6.39
CA VAL A 159 2.64 -5.35 5.16
C VAL A 159 1.62 -4.54 4.39
N PHE A 160 1.86 -4.31 3.10
CA PHE A 160 0.98 -3.53 2.25
C PHE A 160 0.72 -4.23 0.90
N GLY A 161 -0.16 -3.66 0.07
CA GLY A 161 -0.60 -4.25 -1.18
C GLY A 161 -0.82 -3.24 -2.31
N HIS A 162 -1.88 -3.43 -3.07
CA HIS A 162 -2.44 -2.57 -4.11
C HIS A 162 -1.64 -2.51 -5.43
N THR A 163 -0.36 -2.17 -5.40
CA THR A 163 0.43 -1.91 -6.61
C THR A 163 0.89 -3.16 -7.35
N HIS A 164 0.80 -4.32 -6.72
CA HIS A 164 1.30 -5.61 -7.22
C HIS A 164 2.81 -5.64 -7.51
N PHE A 165 3.58 -4.70 -6.93
CA PHE A 165 5.04 -4.73 -7.01
C PHE A 165 5.62 -5.52 -5.83
N CYS A 166 6.65 -6.33 -6.08
CA CYS A 166 7.35 -7.02 -5.01
C CYS A 166 8.29 -6.05 -4.31
N TRP A 167 8.18 -5.97 -2.98
CA TRP A 167 8.95 -5.03 -2.16
C TRP A 167 9.29 -5.62 -0.80
N ASP A 168 10.55 -5.47 -0.37
CA ASP A 168 10.99 -5.74 0.99
C ASP A 168 12.14 -4.78 1.32
N ALA A 169 11.88 -3.78 2.15
CA ALA A 169 12.87 -2.76 2.50
C ALA A 169 12.63 -2.21 3.90
N VAL A 170 13.71 -1.81 4.56
CA VAL A 170 13.64 -1.01 5.79
C VAL A 170 13.75 0.46 5.42
N VAL A 171 12.75 1.25 5.81
CA VAL A 171 12.71 2.69 5.59
C VAL A 171 12.46 3.36 6.93
N ASP A 172 13.38 4.24 7.34
CA ASP A 172 13.34 4.94 8.63
C ASP A 172 13.00 4.00 9.81
N GLY A 173 13.69 2.84 9.88
CA GLY A 173 13.60 1.88 10.98
C GLY A 173 12.35 0.97 10.98
N ILE A 174 11.48 1.03 9.99
CA ILE A 174 10.36 0.09 9.83
C ILE A 174 10.57 -0.73 8.57
N ARG A 175 10.37 -2.07 8.67
CA ARG A 175 10.37 -2.96 7.52
C ARG A 175 9.02 -2.90 6.80
N TYR A 176 9.03 -2.56 5.52
CA TYR A 176 7.86 -2.53 4.64
C TYR A 176 7.91 -3.67 3.65
N VAL A 177 6.84 -4.47 3.60
CA VAL A 177 6.80 -5.70 2.80
C VAL A 177 5.56 -5.72 1.91
N GLN A 178 5.74 -5.97 0.62
CA GLN A 178 4.70 -6.32 -0.32
C GLN A 178 5.11 -7.53 -1.15
N VAL A 179 4.37 -8.63 -1.00
CA VAL A 179 4.53 -9.84 -1.83
C VAL A 179 3.19 -10.13 -2.49
N PRO A 180 2.95 -9.55 -3.67
CA PRO A 180 1.64 -9.55 -4.26
C PRO A 180 1.25 -10.92 -4.79
N LEU A 181 0.01 -11.36 -4.55
CA LEU A 181 -0.57 -12.49 -5.28
C LEU A 181 -0.65 -12.19 -6.78
N ALA A 182 -0.96 -10.94 -7.13
CA ALA A 182 -1.05 -10.40 -8.48
C ALA A 182 -1.91 -11.25 -9.44
N TYR A 183 -2.18 -10.77 -10.64
CA TYR A 183 -2.85 -11.59 -11.65
C TYR A 183 -1.88 -12.60 -12.29
N PRO A 184 -2.36 -13.77 -12.80
CA PRO A 184 -1.48 -14.79 -13.38
C PRO A 184 -0.52 -14.25 -14.46
N ARG A 185 -1.00 -13.33 -15.30
CA ARG A 185 -0.16 -12.67 -16.33
C ARG A 185 0.91 -11.73 -15.74
N GLU A 186 0.64 -11.14 -14.58
CA GLU A 186 1.56 -10.22 -13.91
C GLU A 186 2.64 -10.98 -13.16
N ARG A 187 2.29 -12.10 -12.52
CA ARG A 187 3.24 -12.97 -11.81
C ARG A 187 4.37 -13.48 -12.71
N LYS A 188 4.13 -13.63 -14.01
CA LYS A 188 5.16 -14.00 -14.98
C LYS A 188 6.23 -12.93 -15.17
N ARG A 189 5.93 -11.69 -14.81
CA ARG A 189 6.89 -10.58 -14.92
C ARG A 189 7.84 -10.62 -13.73
N ARG A 190 9.13 -10.50 -13.99
CA ARG A 190 10.17 -10.44 -12.96
C ARG A 190 9.91 -9.36 -11.91
N MET A 191 9.40 -8.19 -12.31
CA MET A 191 9.08 -7.06 -11.46
C MET A 191 7.99 -7.36 -10.40
N ASN A 192 7.21 -8.42 -10.59
CA ASN A 192 6.12 -8.83 -9.71
C ASN A 192 6.42 -10.17 -9.03
N GLY A 193 7.69 -10.58 -8.94
CA GLY A 193 8.13 -11.81 -8.31
C GLY A 193 8.60 -12.90 -9.29
N GLY A 194 8.13 -12.88 -10.54
CA GLY A 194 8.51 -13.85 -11.58
C GLY A 194 7.79 -15.21 -11.44
N GLU A 195 8.18 -16.18 -12.28
CA GLU A 195 7.51 -17.48 -12.36
C GLU A 195 7.68 -18.35 -11.10
N ARG A 196 8.76 -18.11 -10.35
CA ARG A 196 9.07 -18.84 -9.11
C ARG A 196 8.63 -18.09 -7.86
N TRP A 197 7.67 -17.17 -8.01
CA TRP A 197 7.14 -16.43 -6.89
C TRP A 197 6.49 -17.37 -5.87
N LEU A 198 6.93 -17.26 -4.64
CA LEU A 198 6.34 -17.95 -3.48
C LEU A 198 6.20 -16.93 -2.35
N PRO A 199 5.13 -17.01 -1.56
CA PRO A 199 5.05 -16.24 -0.34
C PRO A 199 6.21 -16.61 0.58
N PHE A 200 6.72 -15.63 1.32
CA PHE A 200 7.76 -15.87 2.31
C PHE A 200 7.25 -15.56 3.72
N CYS A 201 7.86 -16.22 4.69
CA CYS A 201 7.53 -16.02 6.08
C CYS A 201 8.16 -14.73 6.59
N VAL A 202 7.35 -13.82 7.15
CA VAL A 202 7.82 -12.57 7.76
C VAL A 202 8.20 -12.77 9.22
N PHE A 203 7.44 -13.62 9.93
CA PHE A 203 7.61 -13.87 11.35
C PHE A 203 7.44 -15.37 11.65
N SER A 204 8.39 -15.97 12.36
CA SER A 204 8.33 -17.35 12.86
C SER A 204 9.21 -17.52 14.08
N ASP A 205 8.88 -18.48 14.91
CA ASP A 205 9.68 -18.85 16.09
C ASP A 205 9.99 -17.64 17.00
N GLY A 206 8.98 -16.77 17.21
CA GLY A 206 9.08 -15.59 18.08
C GLY A 206 9.95 -14.45 17.54
N LYS A 207 10.26 -14.40 16.24
CA LYS A 207 11.08 -13.32 15.65
C LYS A 207 10.76 -13.03 14.18
N PHE A 208 11.10 -11.82 13.76
CA PHE A 208 11.13 -11.47 12.35
C PHE A 208 12.30 -12.17 11.64
N GLY A 209 12.07 -12.58 10.40
CA GLY A 209 13.13 -13.12 9.56
C GLY A 209 14.20 -12.06 9.29
N ASP A 210 15.47 -12.40 9.56
CA ASP A 210 16.60 -11.49 9.38
C ASP A 210 16.98 -11.28 7.91
N LYS A 211 16.54 -12.20 7.03
CA LYS A 211 16.89 -12.14 5.62
C LYS A 211 15.90 -11.26 4.86
N HIS A 212 16.46 -10.30 4.14
CA HIS A 212 15.77 -9.61 3.07
C HIS A 212 15.33 -10.60 2.00
N SER A 213 14.07 -10.53 1.60
CA SER A 213 13.56 -11.36 0.52
C SER A 213 13.84 -10.70 -0.83
N PRO A 214 14.39 -11.43 -1.81
CA PRO A 214 14.67 -10.87 -3.13
C PRO A 214 13.41 -10.29 -3.76
N CYS A 215 13.39 -8.98 -3.92
CA CYS A 215 12.28 -8.22 -4.49
C CYS A 215 12.80 -7.22 -5.51
N TYR A 216 12.37 -7.37 -6.77
CA TYR A 216 12.92 -6.62 -7.89
C TYR A 216 13.07 -5.12 -7.64
N TRP A 217 12.05 -4.47 -7.11
CA TRP A 217 12.06 -3.01 -6.96
C TRP A 217 12.85 -2.53 -5.75
N SER A 218 12.72 -3.17 -4.59
CA SER A 218 13.57 -2.82 -3.45
C SER A 218 15.04 -3.09 -3.73
N ASP A 219 15.37 -4.20 -4.41
CA ASP A 219 16.75 -4.51 -4.82
C ASP A 219 17.29 -3.50 -5.83
N TYR A 220 16.44 -3.08 -6.80
CA TYR A 220 16.81 -2.03 -7.76
C TYR A 220 17.15 -0.71 -7.05
N TYR A 221 16.27 -0.24 -6.15
CA TYR A 221 16.46 1.03 -5.46
C TYR A 221 17.50 0.98 -4.34
N ALA A 222 17.91 -0.19 -3.88
CA ALA A 222 19.03 -0.33 -2.96
C ALA A 222 20.37 0.11 -3.58
N VAL A 223 20.49 0.03 -4.92
CA VAL A 223 21.72 0.39 -5.67
C VAL A 223 21.54 1.52 -6.68
N ASN A 224 20.30 1.92 -6.97
CA ASN A 224 19.98 3.00 -7.89
C ASN A 224 19.22 4.10 -7.16
N PRO A 225 19.83 5.27 -6.90
CA PRO A 225 19.12 6.38 -6.29
C PRO A 225 17.88 6.80 -7.07
N ARG A 226 16.85 7.19 -6.35
CA ARG A 226 15.63 7.75 -6.96
C ARG A 226 15.90 9.09 -7.62
N THR A 227 15.25 9.31 -8.75
CA THR A 227 15.32 10.56 -9.53
C THR A 227 13.91 11.07 -9.84
N PRO A 228 13.08 11.43 -8.82
CA PRO A 228 11.65 11.73 -8.99
C PRO A 228 11.35 12.97 -9.85
N HIS A 229 12.35 13.80 -10.12
CA HIS A 229 12.30 14.95 -11.03
C HIS A 229 12.61 14.60 -12.50
N ASN A 230 13.07 13.37 -12.76
CA ASN A 230 13.36 12.93 -14.12
C ASN A 230 12.07 12.51 -14.82
N MET A 231 11.70 13.18 -15.90
CA MET A 231 10.51 12.91 -16.70
C MET A 231 10.79 11.99 -17.90
N GLU A 232 12.04 11.60 -18.15
CA GLU A 232 12.39 10.71 -19.23
C GLU A 232 11.89 9.29 -18.94
N LEU A 233 10.96 8.80 -19.79
CA LEU A 233 10.40 7.47 -19.64
C LEU A 233 11.48 6.38 -19.74
N ALA A 234 11.42 5.41 -18.85
CA ALA A 234 12.33 4.27 -18.88
C ALA A 234 12.25 3.54 -20.25
N PRO A 235 13.36 2.89 -20.67
CA PRO A 235 13.44 2.24 -21.99
C PRO A 235 12.33 1.21 -22.28
N TRP A 236 11.78 0.56 -21.24
CA TRP A 236 10.67 -0.39 -21.40
C TRP A 236 9.29 0.27 -21.43
N VAL A 237 9.18 1.54 -20.98
CA VAL A 237 7.93 2.33 -20.97
C VAL A 237 7.80 3.18 -22.23
N SER A 238 8.89 3.80 -22.66
CA SER A 238 8.94 4.71 -23.79
C SER A 238 8.28 4.15 -25.07
N PRO A 239 8.52 2.88 -25.50
CA PRO A 239 7.89 2.34 -26.72
C PRO A 239 6.35 2.28 -26.60
N PHE A 240 5.81 2.03 -25.40
CA PHE A 240 4.37 1.96 -25.17
C PHE A 240 3.65 3.30 -25.48
N TYR A 241 4.33 4.44 -25.29
CA TYR A 241 3.80 5.76 -25.55
C TYR A 241 4.13 6.29 -26.96
N LYS A 242 5.25 5.90 -27.56
CA LYS A 242 5.64 6.30 -28.92
C LYS A 242 4.61 5.90 -29.99
N TYR A 243 4.01 4.71 -29.87
CA TYR A 243 2.99 4.22 -30.81
C TYR A 243 1.63 4.90 -30.68
N ARG A 244 1.37 5.68 -29.61
CA ARG A 244 0.10 6.39 -29.40
C ARG A 244 0.09 7.81 -29.95
N ILE A 245 1.23 8.37 -30.33
CA ILE A 245 1.35 9.72 -30.92
C ILE A 245 1.05 9.69 -32.42
N GLN A 246 1.14 8.51 -33.07
CA GLN A 246 0.94 8.34 -34.52
C GLN A 246 -0.46 7.88 -34.92
N ARG A 247 -1.41 7.87 -34.03
CA ARG A 247 -2.83 7.63 -34.26
C ARG A 247 -3.62 8.79 -33.65
#